data_ece8ec24883d5dca358e2d2c4a55cff9
#
_entry.id   ece8ec24883d5dca358e2d2c4a55cff9
#
_cell.length_a   1.000
_cell.length_b   1.000
_cell.length_c   1.000
_cell.angle_alpha   90.00
_cell.angle_beta   90.00
_cell.angle_gamma   90.00
#
_symmetry.space_group_name_H-M   'P 1'
#
loop_
_entity.id
_entity.type
_entity.pdbx_description
1 polymer ?
#
loop_
_entity_poly.entity_id
_entity_poly.type
_entity_poly.pdbx_seq_one_letter_code
_entity_poly.pdbx_strand_id
1 'polypeptide(L)'
;TKSGVAHFACDNEAEAIEQTKKLLSYLPQNNLDDPPILECNDPIDREDVALDTLVPENPNKPYNMKDVISRVADSGEFLEVHADFAQNIVVGFIRLNGQSVGIVANQPAHLAGVLDIDSSVKGARFARFCDAFNIPLAVFVDVPGFLPGTEQEWGGIIRHLLLIHI
;
A
#
# COMPACT_ATOMS: atom_id res chain seq x y z
N THR A 1 -10.03 11.58 5.04
CA THR A 1 -10.57 10.56 5.96
C THR A 1 -11.91 9.97 5.49
N LYS A 2 -12.81 10.77 4.91
CA LYS A 2 -14.18 10.32 4.57
C LYS A 2 -14.38 10.01 3.09
N SER A 3 -13.85 10.83 2.21
CA SER A 3 -14.13 10.74 0.77
C SER A 3 -13.04 10.04 -0.05
N GLY A 4 -11.85 9.87 0.52
CA GLY A 4 -10.69 9.31 -0.19
C GLY A 4 -10.24 10.13 -1.42
N VAL A 5 -10.62 11.41 -1.51
CA VAL A 5 -10.21 12.28 -2.62
C VAL A 5 -8.77 12.73 -2.49
N ALA A 6 -8.38 13.20 -1.30
CA ALA A 6 -7.02 13.63 -1.02
C ALA A 6 -6.10 12.41 -0.81
N HIS A 7 -4.99 12.35 -1.52
CA HIS A 7 -4.01 11.26 -1.45
C HIS A 7 -2.97 11.50 -0.36
N PHE A 8 -2.62 12.76 -0.14
CA PHE A 8 -1.66 13.23 0.85
C PHE A 8 -2.24 14.42 1.61
N ALA A 9 -1.89 14.56 2.88
CA ALA A 9 -2.15 15.72 3.70
C ALA A 9 -0.80 16.26 4.18
N CYS A 10 -0.52 17.53 3.93
CA CYS A 10 0.72 18.19 4.27
C CYS A 10 0.42 19.41 5.13
N ASP A 11 1.28 19.71 6.10
CA ASP A 11 1.08 20.83 7.04
C ASP A 11 1.37 22.19 6.39
N ASN A 12 2.19 22.20 5.32
CA ASN A 12 2.60 23.42 4.63
C ASN A 12 2.98 23.15 3.16
N GLU A 13 3.16 24.24 2.40
CA GLU A 13 3.48 24.21 0.98
C GLU A 13 4.84 23.55 0.68
N ALA A 14 5.86 23.78 1.54
CA ALA A 14 7.18 23.20 1.33
C ALA A 14 7.14 21.67 1.45
N GLU A 15 6.41 21.16 2.42
CA GLU A 15 6.18 19.72 2.59
C GLU A 15 5.41 19.13 1.39
N ALA A 16 4.37 19.83 0.90
CA ALA A 16 3.62 19.39 -0.26
C ALA A 16 4.50 19.29 -1.52
N ILE A 17 5.43 20.23 -1.70
CA ILE A 17 6.40 20.21 -2.79
C ILE A 17 7.35 19.02 -2.66
N GLU A 18 7.92 18.78 -1.48
CA GLU A 18 8.82 17.64 -1.24
C GLU A 18 8.09 16.30 -1.40
N GLN A 19 6.85 16.20 -0.91
CA GLN A 19 6.01 15.02 -1.10
C GLN A 19 5.73 14.76 -2.59
N THR A 20 5.47 15.80 -3.36
CA THR A 20 5.28 15.72 -4.82
C THR A 20 6.55 15.23 -5.52
N LYS A 21 7.71 15.79 -5.18
CA LYS A 21 8.99 15.34 -5.74
C LYS A 21 9.27 13.87 -5.39
N LYS A 22 8.98 13.47 -4.14
CA LYS A 22 9.14 12.09 -3.70
C LYS A 22 8.24 11.15 -4.50
N LEU A 23 6.97 11.49 -4.70
CA LEU A 23 6.05 10.72 -5.54
C LEU A 23 6.56 10.60 -6.98
N LEU A 24 6.97 11.72 -7.59
CA LEU A 24 7.47 11.74 -8.97
C LEU A 24 8.74 10.89 -9.14
N SER A 25 9.53 10.70 -8.09
CA SER A 25 10.72 9.85 -8.15
C SER A 25 10.40 8.35 -8.35
N TYR A 26 9.18 7.92 -8.02
CA TYR A 26 8.73 6.54 -8.23
C TYR A 26 8.13 6.30 -9.61
N LEU A 27 7.81 7.36 -10.36
CA LEU A 27 7.04 7.28 -11.59
C LEU A 27 7.93 7.45 -12.82
N PRO A 28 7.61 6.80 -13.95
CA PRO A 28 8.23 7.12 -15.23
C PRO A 28 7.74 8.50 -15.72
N GLN A 29 8.44 9.07 -16.70
CA GLN A 29 8.05 10.36 -17.28
C GLN A 29 6.80 10.27 -18.17
N ASN A 30 6.50 9.08 -18.67
CA ASN A 30 5.32 8.78 -19.48
C ASN A 30 4.97 7.29 -19.35
N ASN A 31 3.89 6.84 -19.99
CA ASN A 31 3.38 5.47 -19.91
C ASN A 31 4.11 4.44 -20.80
N LEU A 32 5.13 4.87 -21.55
CA LEU A 32 5.96 4.00 -22.39
C LEU A 32 7.32 3.69 -21.78
N ASP A 33 7.74 4.53 -20.82
CA ASP A 33 9.00 4.36 -20.10
C ASP A 33 8.78 3.51 -18.85
N ASP A 34 9.85 2.85 -18.41
CA ASP A 34 9.87 2.20 -17.09
C ASP A 34 10.16 3.21 -15.98
N PRO A 35 9.73 2.95 -14.74
CA PRO A 35 10.10 3.75 -13.59
C PRO A 35 11.62 3.86 -13.42
N PRO A 36 12.15 5.00 -12.94
CA PRO A 36 13.58 5.17 -12.76
C PRO A 36 14.11 4.22 -11.69
N ILE A 37 15.25 3.58 -12.01
CA ILE A 37 15.97 2.73 -11.05
C ILE A 37 16.98 3.62 -10.31
N LEU A 38 16.94 3.58 -8.97
CA LEU A 38 17.92 4.26 -8.12
C LEU A 38 19.03 3.30 -7.69
N GLU A 39 20.19 3.85 -7.38
CA GLU A 39 21.26 3.08 -6.78
C GLU A 39 20.83 2.55 -5.41
N CYS A 40 20.98 1.26 -5.21
CA CYS A 40 20.65 0.58 -3.96
C CYS A 40 21.92 -0.02 -3.36
N ASN A 41 22.14 0.24 -2.08
CA ASN A 41 23.29 -0.31 -1.33
C ASN A 41 22.90 -1.50 -0.45
N ASP A 42 21.61 -1.84 -0.40
CA ASP A 42 21.14 -3.00 0.35
C ASP A 42 21.53 -4.30 -0.38
N PRO A 43 22.10 -5.29 0.29
CA PRO A 43 22.39 -6.58 -0.32
C PRO A 43 21.11 -7.24 -0.86
N ILE A 44 21.18 -7.81 -2.06
CA ILE A 44 20.04 -8.45 -2.72
C ILE A 44 19.57 -9.71 -1.99
N ASP A 45 20.46 -10.33 -1.23
CA ASP A 45 20.25 -11.52 -0.40
C ASP A 45 20.08 -11.18 1.10
N ARG A 46 19.74 -9.91 1.39
CA ARG A 46 19.52 -9.46 2.77
C ARG A 46 18.40 -10.25 3.45
N GLU A 47 18.70 -10.78 4.62
CA GLU A 47 17.75 -11.40 5.54
C GLU A 47 17.51 -10.47 6.73
N ASP A 48 16.26 -10.29 7.16
CA ASP A 48 15.90 -9.54 8.37
C ASP A 48 15.25 -10.47 9.39
N VAL A 49 16.05 -10.94 10.35
CA VAL A 49 15.62 -11.86 11.42
C VAL A 49 14.47 -11.30 12.26
N ALA A 50 14.30 -9.97 12.29
CA ALA A 50 13.18 -9.39 13.03
C ALA A 50 11.81 -9.70 12.41
N LEU A 51 11.76 -10.07 11.13
CA LEU A 51 10.52 -10.52 10.48
C LEU A 51 9.99 -11.82 11.08
N ASP A 52 10.85 -12.69 11.61
CA ASP A 52 10.46 -13.97 12.22
C ASP A 52 9.57 -13.80 13.47
N THR A 53 9.68 -12.65 14.13
CA THR A 53 8.96 -12.36 15.38
C THR A 53 7.98 -11.18 15.28
N LEU A 54 7.96 -10.49 14.14
CA LEU A 54 7.12 -9.31 13.95
C LEU A 54 5.63 -9.67 13.92
N VAL A 55 5.29 -10.78 13.26
CA VAL A 55 3.92 -11.30 13.27
C VAL A 55 3.75 -12.12 14.57
N PRO A 56 2.83 -11.71 15.47
CA PRO A 56 2.65 -12.39 16.75
C PRO A 56 2.12 -13.83 16.57
N GLU A 57 2.60 -14.77 17.37
CA GLU A 57 2.03 -16.13 17.44
C GLU A 57 0.58 -16.15 17.92
N ASN A 58 0.19 -15.17 18.74
CA ASN A 58 -1.19 -15.02 19.20
C ASN A 58 -2.04 -14.34 18.13
N PRO A 59 -3.01 -15.04 17.52
CA PRO A 59 -3.84 -14.49 16.43
C PRO A 59 -4.74 -13.32 16.86
N ASN A 60 -4.95 -13.12 18.17
CA ASN A 60 -5.73 -12.00 18.69
C ASN A 60 -4.88 -10.74 18.94
N LYS A 61 -3.57 -10.80 18.73
CA LYS A 61 -2.69 -9.65 18.89
C LYS A 61 -2.44 -9.01 17.52
N PRO A 62 -3.00 -7.83 17.25
CA PRO A 62 -2.76 -7.15 15.99
C PRO A 62 -1.32 -6.67 15.90
N TYR A 63 -0.80 -6.56 14.68
CA TYR A 63 0.48 -5.94 14.37
C TYR A 63 0.30 -4.90 13.27
N ASN A 64 1.31 -4.06 13.07
CA ASN A 64 1.28 -3.04 12.03
C ASN A 64 1.98 -3.56 10.78
N MET A 65 1.25 -3.75 9.71
CA MET A 65 1.81 -4.21 8.43
C MET A 65 2.86 -3.25 7.85
N LYS A 66 2.81 -1.96 8.21
CA LYS A 66 3.82 -0.99 7.77
C LYS A 66 5.22 -1.34 8.30
N ASP A 67 5.31 -1.99 9.46
CA ASP A 67 6.60 -2.43 10.02
C ASP A 67 7.20 -3.56 9.17
N VAL A 68 6.37 -4.46 8.62
CA VAL A 68 6.79 -5.48 7.67
C VAL A 68 7.27 -4.83 6.37
N ILE A 69 6.46 -3.92 5.81
CA ILE A 69 6.76 -3.22 4.56
C ILE A 69 8.10 -2.48 4.65
N SER A 70 8.32 -1.73 5.74
CA SER A 70 9.56 -0.98 5.95
C SER A 70 10.79 -1.88 6.07
N ARG A 71 10.66 -3.09 6.61
CA ARG A 71 11.78 -4.03 6.72
C ARG A 71 12.12 -4.69 5.38
N VAL A 72 11.15 -4.84 4.50
CA VAL A 72 11.34 -5.39 3.16
C VAL A 72 11.88 -4.32 2.19
N ALA A 73 11.46 -3.07 2.35
CA ALA A 73 11.83 -1.95 1.49
C ALA A 73 13.32 -1.60 1.57
N ASP A 74 13.90 -1.17 0.48
CA ASP A 74 15.24 -0.59 0.43
C ASP A 74 15.31 0.60 1.40
N SER A 75 16.35 0.64 2.24
CA SER A 75 16.55 1.67 3.27
C SER A 75 15.35 1.89 4.22
N GLY A 76 14.39 0.98 4.24
CA GLY A 76 13.18 1.08 5.06
C GLY A 76 12.17 2.15 4.59
N GLU A 77 12.34 2.69 3.38
CA GLU A 77 11.50 3.77 2.89
C GLU A 77 10.16 3.28 2.34
N PHE A 78 9.08 3.82 2.88
CA PHE A 78 7.71 3.58 2.41
C PHE A 78 6.97 4.91 2.19
N LEU A 79 6.47 5.13 0.99
CA LEU A 79 5.61 6.27 0.64
C LEU A 79 4.16 5.81 0.64
N GLU A 80 3.48 5.95 1.77
CA GLU A 80 2.07 5.59 1.89
C GLU A 80 1.17 6.60 1.16
N VAL A 81 0.19 6.08 0.41
CA VAL A 81 -0.85 6.88 -0.27
C VAL A 81 -2.17 6.66 0.43
N HIS A 82 -2.98 7.70 0.60
CA HIS A 82 -4.27 7.64 1.32
C HIS A 82 -4.14 7.11 2.77
N ALA A 83 -3.12 7.55 3.51
CA ALA A 83 -2.87 7.08 4.87
C ALA A 83 -4.08 7.25 5.81
N ASP A 84 -4.90 8.29 5.61
CA ASP A 84 -6.04 8.62 6.47
C ASP A 84 -7.38 8.05 5.97
N PHE A 85 -7.41 7.37 4.83
CA PHE A 85 -8.62 6.81 4.24
C PHE A 85 -8.53 5.29 4.16
N ALA A 86 -9.61 4.58 4.52
CA ALA A 86 -9.71 3.12 4.49
C ALA A 86 -8.44 2.45 5.05
N GLN A 87 -8.14 2.70 6.33
CA GLN A 87 -6.89 2.31 6.98
C GLN A 87 -6.72 0.80 7.17
N ASN A 88 -7.77 0.02 6.95
CA ASN A 88 -7.76 -1.45 6.92
C ASN A 88 -7.01 -2.03 5.71
N ILE A 89 -6.70 -1.21 4.69
CA ILE A 89 -5.78 -1.52 3.61
C ILE A 89 -4.72 -0.42 3.49
N VAL A 90 -3.48 -0.82 3.28
CA VAL A 90 -2.33 0.06 3.06
C VAL A 90 -1.95 -0.01 1.60
N VAL A 91 -1.79 1.13 0.95
CA VAL A 91 -1.26 1.23 -0.41
C VAL A 91 -0.17 2.28 -0.47
N GLY A 92 0.83 2.08 -1.31
CA GLY A 92 1.95 3.01 -1.43
C GLY A 92 3.10 2.45 -2.23
N PHE A 93 4.22 3.14 -2.21
CA PHE A 93 5.40 2.80 -3.00
C PHE A 93 6.59 2.49 -2.10
N ILE A 94 7.33 1.48 -2.48
CA ILE A 94 8.66 1.15 -1.95
C ILE A 94 9.65 1.04 -3.11
N ARG A 95 10.92 0.78 -2.76
CA ARG A 95 11.90 0.29 -3.72
C ARG A 95 12.41 -1.08 -3.30
N LEU A 96 12.66 -1.92 -4.28
CA LEU A 96 13.35 -3.19 -4.11
C LEU A 96 14.49 -3.25 -5.14
N ASN A 97 15.72 -3.32 -4.66
CA ASN A 97 16.93 -3.23 -5.48
C ASN A 97 16.91 -2.00 -6.42
N GLY A 98 16.49 -0.85 -5.88
CA GLY A 98 16.35 0.42 -6.57
C GLY A 98 15.12 0.56 -7.47
N GLN A 99 14.39 -0.51 -7.75
CA GLN A 99 13.21 -0.51 -8.61
C GLN A 99 11.95 -0.07 -7.84
N SER A 100 11.13 0.75 -8.47
CA SER A 100 9.82 1.15 -7.91
C SER A 100 8.86 -0.02 -7.88
N VAL A 101 8.25 -0.26 -6.73
CA VAL A 101 7.25 -1.32 -6.51
C VAL A 101 6.05 -0.73 -5.76
N GLY A 102 4.86 -0.97 -6.27
CA GLY A 102 3.61 -0.66 -5.58
C GLY A 102 3.28 -1.71 -4.52
N ILE A 103 2.84 -1.27 -3.37
CA ILE A 103 2.40 -2.12 -2.27
C ILE A 103 0.89 -2.07 -2.15
N VAL A 104 0.27 -3.23 -2.03
CA VAL A 104 -1.11 -3.39 -1.56
C VAL A 104 -1.08 -4.38 -0.41
N ALA A 105 -1.51 -3.96 0.78
CA ALA A 105 -1.38 -4.79 1.97
C ALA A 105 -2.59 -4.64 2.91
N ASN A 106 -3.04 -5.74 3.52
CA ASN A 106 -4.00 -5.66 4.60
C ASN A 106 -3.33 -5.07 5.86
N GLN A 107 -4.11 -4.31 6.66
CA GLN A 107 -3.63 -3.74 7.91
C GLN A 107 -4.35 -4.35 9.11
N PRO A 108 -3.78 -5.39 9.75
CA PRO A 108 -4.43 -6.06 10.89
C PRO A 108 -4.71 -5.16 12.08
N ALA A 109 -3.97 -4.06 12.23
CA ALA A 109 -4.21 -3.06 13.28
C ALA A 109 -5.53 -2.30 13.12
N HIS A 110 -6.14 -2.31 11.92
CA HIS A 110 -7.42 -1.65 11.64
C HIS A 110 -8.43 -2.66 11.13
N LEU A 111 -9.57 -2.78 11.82
CA LEU A 111 -10.64 -3.74 11.50
C LEU A 111 -10.11 -5.17 11.25
N ALA A 112 -9.02 -5.56 11.93
CA ALA A 112 -8.35 -6.86 11.73
C ALA A 112 -7.97 -7.14 10.25
N GLY A 113 -7.78 -6.13 9.42
CA GLY A 113 -7.47 -6.28 8.00
C GLY A 113 -8.66 -6.71 7.12
N VAL A 114 -9.89 -6.74 7.66
CA VAL A 114 -11.11 -7.04 6.89
C VAL A 114 -11.29 -6.05 5.76
N LEU A 115 -11.73 -6.52 4.58
CA LEU A 115 -12.02 -5.67 3.43
C LEU A 115 -13.48 -5.19 3.46
N ASP A 116 -13.66 -3.88 3.27
CA ASP A 116 -14.94 -3.21 3.05
C ASP A 116 -14.97 -2.53 1.66
N ILE A 117 -16.03 -1.83 1.34
CA ILE A 117 -16.20 -1.14 0.05
C ILE A 117 -15.08 -0.11 -0.15
N ASP A 118 -14.78 0.70 0.85
CA ASP A 118 -13.80 1.79 0.74
C ASP A 118 -12.37 1.25 0.52
N SER A 119 -11.98 0.22 1.26
CA SER A 119 -10.68 -0.44 1.10
C SER A 119 -10.55 -1.11 -0.26
N SER A 120 -11.64 -1.70 -0.77
CA SER A 120 -11.68 -2.31 -2.10
C SER A 120 -11.49 -1.27 -3.20
N VAL A 121 -12.18 -0.13 -3.11
CA VAL A 121 -12.04 0.99 -4.05
C VAL A 121 -10.63 1.59 -3.98
N LYS A 122 -10.07 1.77 -2.78
CA LYS A 122 -8.70 2.27 -2.58
C LYS A 122 -7.68 1.35 -3.24
N GLY A 123 -7.75 0.04 -2.95
CA GLY A 123 -6.84 -0.96 -3.52
C GLY A 123 -6.94 -1.05 -5.04
N ALA A 124 -8.16 -1.13 -5.58
CA ALA A 124 -8.40 -1.19 -7.03
C ALA A 124 -7.89 0.05 -7.77
N ARG A 125 -8.11 1.25 -7.21
CA ARG A 125 -7.62 2.49 -7.80
C ARG A 125 -6.09 2.53 -7.85
N PHE A 126 -5.44 2.11 -6.78
CA PHE A 126 -3.99 2.07 -6.70
C PHE A 126 -3.39 1.03 -7.65
N ALA A 127 -3.99 -0.17 -7.73
CA ALA A 127 -3.54 -1.20 -8.65
C ALA A 127 -3.60 -0.74 -10.11
N ARG A 128 -4.72 -0.12 -10.54
CA ARG A 128 -4.84 0.46 -11.89
C ARG A 128 -3.85 1.58 -12.15
N PHE A 129 -3.53 2.37 -11.13
CA PHE A 129 -2.50 3.40 -11.26
C PHE A 129 -1.12 2.76 -11.52
N CYS A 130 -0.75 1.75 -10.75
CA CYS A 130 0.53 1.05 -10.95
C CYS A 130 0.60 0.38 -12.33
N ASP A 131 -0.48 -0.26 -12.79
CA ASP A 131 -0.57 -0.85 -14.12
C ASP A 131 -0.36 0.19 -15.23
N ALA A 132 -1.00 1.36 -15.11
CA ALA A 132 -0.86 2.44 -16.08
C ALA A 132 0.57 3.01 -16.21
N PHE A 133 1.41 2.83 -15.20
CA PHE A 133 2.78 3.33 -15.15
C PHE A 133 3.84 2.22 -15.13
N ASN A 134 3.48 0.99 -15.49
CA ASN A 134 4.39 -0.17 -15.52
C ASN A 134 5.09 -0.44 -14.18
N ILE A 135 4.41 -0.17 -13.06
CA ILE A 135 4.93 -0.39 -11.71
C ILE A 135 4.46 -1.77 -11.23
N PRO A 136 5.37 -2.71 -10.96
CA PRO A 136 5.01 -4.01 -10.43
C PRO A 136 4.38 -3.90 -9.04
N LEU A 137 3.49 -4.83 -8.70
CA LEU A 137 2.83 -4.89 -7.40
C LEU A 137 3.39 -6.02 -6.55
N ALA A 138 3.68 -5.71 -5.28
CA ALA A 138 3.86 -6.69 -4.22
C ALA A 138 2.65 -6.61 -3.27
N VAL A 139 2.02 -7.77 -3.03
CA VAL A 139 0.80 -7.85 -2.23
C VAL A 139 1.08 -8.63 -0.95
N PHE A 140 0.83 -8.02 0.21
CA PHE A 140 0.90 -8.67 1.52
C PHE A 140 -0.51 -8.98 2.00
N VAL A 141 -0.82 -10.27 2.06
CA VAL A 141 -2.18 -10.75 2.36
C VAL A 141 -2.25 -11.24 3.79
N ASP A 142 -3.04 -10.55 4.60
CA ASP A 142 -3.45 -10.97 5.93
C ASP A 142 -4.89 -10.49 6.17
N VAL A 143 -5.85 -11.26 5.67
CA VAL A 143 -7.26 -10.89 5.62
C VAL A 143 -8.14 -12.03 6.13
N PRO A 144 -8.96 -11.81 7.16
CA PRO A 144 -9.92 -12.82 7.63
C PRO A 144 -11.13 -12.95 6.70
N GLY A 145 -11.41 -11.94 5.87
CA GLY A 145 -12.54 -11.94 4.95
C GLY A 145 -13.07 -10.55 4.64
N PHE A 146 -14.33 -10.49 4.23
CA PHE A 146 -15.03 -9.24 3.94
C PHE A 146 -15.84 -8.80 5.15
N LEU A 147 -16.02 -7.48 5.30
CA LEU A 147 -16.83 -6.92 6.36
C LEU A 147 -18.30 -7.32 6.16
N PRO A 148 -18.89 -8.09 7.09
CA PRO A 148 -20.30 -8.47 6.99
C PRO A 148 -21.22 -7.29 7.36
N GLY A 149 -22.43 -7.30 6.84
CA GLY A 149 -23.47 -6.35 7.23
C GLY A 149 -24.32 -5.88 6.05
N THR A 150 -25.55 -5.52 6.34
CA THR A 150 -26.54 -5.10 5.32
C THR A 150 -26.08 -3.88 4.52
N GLU A 151 -25.38 -2.94 5.15
CA GLU A 151 -24.85 -1.76 4.46
C GLU A 151 -23.80 -2.15 3.41
N GLN A 152 -22.91 -3.08 3.74
CA GLN A 152 -21.89 -3.58 2.83
C GLN A 152 -22.51 -4.41 1.69
N GLU A 153 -23.46 -5.28 2.02
CA GLU A 153 -24.17 -6.11 1.04
C GLU A 153 -25.00 -5.24 0.06
N TRP A 154 -25.78 -4.32 0.57
CA TRP A 154 -26.60 -3.41 -0.25
C TRP A 154 -25.75 -2.39 -1.01
N GLY A 155 -24.64 -1.95 -0.42
CA GLY A 155 -23.63 -1.13 -1.08
C GLY A 155 -22.91 -1.85 -2.20
N GLY A 156 -23.03 -3.18 -2.31
CA GLY A 156 -22.47 -3.99 -3.39
C GLY A 156 -21.01 -4.34 -3.17
N ILE A 157 -20.63 -4.74 -1.95
CA ILE A 157 -19.25 -5.10 -1.61
C ILE A 157 -18.64 -6.09 -2.60
N ILE A 158 -19.39 -7.11 -3.03
CA ILE A 158 -18.90 -8.11 -3.99
C ILE A 158 -18.54 -7.46 -5.33
N ARG A 159 -19.34 -6.50 -5.80
CA ARG A 159 -19.06 -5.77 -7.04
C ARG A 159 -17.80 -4.91 -6.93
N HIS A 160 -17.59 -4.25 -5.79
CA HIS A 160 -16.40 -3.42 -5.56
C HIS A 160 -15.13 -4.25 -5.43
N LEU A 161 -15.23 -5.43 -4.85
CA LEU A 161 -14.11 -6.37 -4.72
C LEU A 161 -13.65 -6.96 -6.06
N LEU A 162 -14.57 -7.23 -6.98
CA LEU A 162 -14.23 -7.71 -8.33
C LEU A 162 -13.41 -6.69 -9.13
N LEU A 163 -13.43 -5.41 -8.77
CA LEU A 163 -12.61 -4.38 -9.43
C LEU A 163 -11.10 -4.53 -9.18
N ILE A 164 -10.69 -5.37 -8.22
CA ILE A 164 -9.28 -5.73 -7.99
C ILE A 164 -8.79 -6.75 -9.03
N HIS A 165 -9.71 -7.44 -9.70
CA HIS A 165 -9.41 -8.51 -10.64
C HIS A 165 -9.52 -8.10 -12.13
N ILE A 166 -9.65 -6.80 -12.41
CA ILE A 166 -9.78 -6.32 -13.82
C ILE A 166 -8.47 -5.73 -14.28
#